data_b382ef144c20e91bdcc96ef82971c58a
#
_entry.id   b382ef144c20e91bdcc96ef82971c58a
#
_cell.length_a   1.000
_cell.length_b   1.000
_cell.length_c   1.000
_cell.angle_alpha   90.00
_cell.angle_beta   90.00
_cell.angle_gamma   90.00
#
_symmetry.space_group_name_H-M   'P 1'
#
loop_
_entity.id
_entity.type
_entity.pdbx_description
1 polymer ?
#
loop_
_entity_poly.entity_id
_entity_poly.type
_entity_poly.pdbx_seq_one_letter_code
_entity_poly.pdbx_strand_id
1 'polypeptide(L)'
;MKEIELYNDHFQNYKVYGIPKAQLIIADVPYNLGNSAYASNPSWYVDGDNKNGESDKAGKQFFDTDKDFRPAEFMHFCSQMLVKEPKEKGKAPCMIIFCEFEDQFRYIELGKRYGLNNYINLVFRKNFSAQVLKANMKIVGNCEYGLLLYRDKLPKFNNDGRMIFNCFDWVLDNETPKVHS
;
A
#
# COMPACT_ATOMS: atom_id res chain seq x y z
N MET A 1 26.38 -10.18 -8.26
CA MET A 1 25.33 -10.35 -7.21
C MET A 1 24.45 -9.12 -7.23
N LYS A 2 23.14 -9.26 -7.04
CA LYS A 2 22.28 -8.10 -6.82
C LYS A 2 22.53 -7.64 -5.39
N GLU A 3 22.93 -6.39 -5.23
CA GLU A 3 23.13 -5.79 -3.91
C GLU A 3 21.78 -5.43 -3.29
N ILE A 4 21.63 -5.74 -2.02
CA ILE A 4 20.46 -5.35 -1.23
C ILE A 4 20.94 -4.40 -0.17
N GLU A 5 20.38 -3.19 -0.15
CA GLU A 5 20.67 -2.18 0.86
C GLU A 5 19.41 -1.95 1.70
N LEU A 6 19.57 -1.90 3.02
CA LEU A 6 18.48 -1.68 3.98
C LEU A 6 18.77 -0.43 4.79
N TYR A 7 17.79 0.46 4.85
CA TYR A 7 17.86 1.70 5.62
C TYR A 7 16.69 1.75 6.61
N ASN A 8 16.99 1.96 7.86
CA ASN A 8 15.98 2.19 8.90
C ASN A 8 15.94 3.67 9.24
N ASP A 9 15.23 4.45 8.43
CA ASP A 9 15.12 5.88 8.60
C ASP A 9 13.88 6.43 7.87
N HIS A 10 13.54 7.67 8.14
CA HIS A 10 12.48 8.39 7.43
C HIS A 10 12.87 8.69 5.98
N PHE A 11 11.92 8.55 5.06
CA PHE A 11 12.15 8.80 3.65
C PHE A 11 12.65 10.24 3.35
N GLN A 12 12.38 11.22 4.20
CA GLN A 12 12.87 12.58 4.08
C GLN A 12 14.41 12.65 4.09
N ASN A 13 15.06 11.69 4.73
CA ASN A 13 16.51 11.63 4.86
C ASN A 13 17.21 10.93 3.68
N TYR A 14 16.47 10.55 2.63
CA TYR A 14 16.98 9.77 1.48
C TYR A 14 18.27 10.32 0.85
N LYS A 15 18.47 11.63 0.87
CA LYS A 15 19.65 12.28 0.29
C LYS A 15 20.95 11.91 1.00
N VAL A 16 20.88 11.60 2.29
CA VAL A 16 22.06 11.23 3.10
C VAL A 16 22.64 9.90 2.62
N TYR A 17 21.79 9.01 2.12
CA TYR A 17 22.18 7.66 1.73
C TYR A 17 22.60 7.54 0.26
N GLY A 18 22.44 8.58 -0.54
CA GLY A 18 22.80 8.52 -1.95
C GLY A 18 22.03 7.49 -2.77
N ILE A 19 20.81 7.16 -2.37
CA ILE A 19 19.98 6.12 -3.00
C ILE A 19 19.79 6.43 -4.49
N PRO A 20 20.11 5.49 -5.41
CA PRO A 20 19.94 5.69 -6.83
C PRO A 20 18.46 5.77 -7.21
N LYS A 21 18.16 6.40 -8.34
CA LYS A 21 16.79 6.44 -8.87
C LYS A 21 16.30 5.05 -9.24
N ALA A 22 15.04 4.80 -8.94
CA ALA A 22 14.40 3.51 -9.11
C ALA A 22 13.55 3.43 -10.38
N GLN A 23 13.52 2.25 -10.98
CA GLN A 23 12.61 1.88 -12.06
C GLN A 23 11.20 1.56 -11.52
N LEU A 24 11.14 1.00 -10.32
CA LEU A 24 9.92 0.64 -9.60
C LEU A 24 10.05 1.09 -8.15
N ILE A 25 9.01 1.72 -7.65
CA ILE A 25 8.83 1.99 -6.23
C ILE A 25 7.64 1.15 -5.76
N ILE A 26 7.82 0.40 -4.68
CA ILE A 26 6.75 -0.28 -3.96
C ILE A 26 6.72 0.33 -2.57
N ALA A 27 5.59 0.83 -2.16
CA ALA A 27 5.43 1.50 -0.88
C ALA A 27 4.20 0.97 -0.16
N ASP A 28 4.39 0.62 1.09
CA ASP A 28 3.34 0.37 2.06
C ASP A 28 3.28 1.60 2.95
N VAL A 29 2.25 2.42 2.76
CA VAL A 29 2.13 3.70 3.46
C VAL A 29 1.28 3.53 4.72
N PRO A 30 1.43 4.41 5.73
CA PRO A 30 0.58 4.37 6.90
C PRO A 30 -0.90 4.41 6.55
N TYR A 31 -1.64 3.42 7.04
CA TYR A 31 -3.09 3.34 6.87
C TYR A 31 -3.76 4.12 8.00
N ASN A 32 -4.35 5.24 7.66
CA ASN A 32 -5.08 6.05 8.64
C ASN A 32 -6.49 5.49 8.86
N LEU A 33 -6.57 4.31 9.47
CA LEU A 33 -7.80 3.56 9.66
C LEU A 33 -8.76 4.18 10.71
N GLY A 34 -8.33 5.23 11.41
CA GLY A 34 -9.13 5.84 12.46
C GLY A 34 -9.62 4.80 13.48
N ASN A 35 -10.92 4.81 13.77
CA ASN A 35 -11.53 3.88 14.73
C ASN A 35 -11.54 2.41 14.29
N SER A 36 -11.22 2.13 13.03
CA SER A 36 -11.19 0.76 12.48
C SER A 36 -9.83 0.09 12.62
N ALA A 37 -8.80 0.79 13.09
CA ALA A 37 -7.40 0.35 13.07
C ALA A 37 -7.16 -1.02 13.75
N TYR A 38 -7.91 -1.37 14.78
CA TYR A 38 -7.76 -2.62 15.51
C TYR A 38 -9.05 -3.43 15.64
N ALA A 39 -10.01 -3.16 14.79
CA ALA A 39 -11.30 -3.81 14.82
C ALA A 39 -11.30 -5.24 14.26
N SER A 40 -10.16 -5.87 14.10
CA SER A 40 -10.00 -7.13 13.38
C SER A 40 -9.85 -8.37 14.25
N ASN A 41 -10.31 -8.35 15.49
CA ASN A 41 -10.32 -9.56 16.29
C ASN A 41 -11.42 -10.53 15.79
N PRO A 42 -11.05 -11.73 15.26
CA PRO A 42 -12.02 -12.68 14.74
C PRO A 42 -13.09 -13.12 15.74
N SER A 43 -12.80 -13.13 17.02
CA SER A 43 -13.77 -13.49 18.07
C SER A 43 -14.98 -12.54 18.10
N TRP A 44 -14.84 -11.35 17.57
CA TRP A 44 -15.93 -10.40 17.47
C TRP A 44 -17.03 -10.80 16.50
N TYR A 45 -16.67 -11.54 15.46
CA TYR A 45 -17.64 -11.94 14.46
C TYR A 45 -18.25 -13.30 14.76
N VAL A 46 -17.49 -14.18 15.41
CA VAL A 46 -17.93 -15.54 15.68
C VAL A 46 -19.01 -15.54 16.72
N ASP A 47 -18.84 -14.79 17.81
CA ASP A 47 -19.80 -14.75 18.91
C ASP A 47 -20.81 -13.59 18.83
N GLY A 48 -20.61 -12.67 17.93
CA GLY A 48 -21.56 -11.60 17.58
C GLY A 48 -21.90 -10.60 18.67
N ASP A 49 -21.32 -10.75 19.86
CA ASP A 49 -21.61 -9.87 21.00
C ASP A 49 -20.48 -8.85 21.18
N ASN A 50 -20.50 -7.88 20.31
CA ASN A 50 -19.69 -6.70 20.49
C ASN A 50 -20.58 -5.54 20.89
N LYS A 51 -21.01 -5.53 22.15
CA LYS A 51 -21.91 -4.51 22.68
C LYS A 51 -21.41 -3.10 22.49
N ASN A 52 -20.12 -2.92 22.44
CA ASN A 52 -19.48 -1.60 22.32
C ASN A 52 -18.77 -1.38 20.96
N GLY A 53 -18.70 -2.37 20.10
CA GLY A 53 -18.21 -2.24 18.72
C GLY A 53 -16.72 -1.92 18.55
N GLU A 54 -15.98 -1.73 19.64
CA GLU A 54 -14.62 -1.20 19.59
C GLU A 54 -13.68 -1.95 20.53
N SER A 55 -12.51 -2.27 20.02
CA SER A 55 -11.40 -2.74 20.83
C SER A 55 -10.82 -1.57 21.64
N ASP A 56 -10.21 -1.85 22.80
CA ASP A 56 -9.42 -0.85 23.55
C ASP A 56 -8.30 -0.21 22.73
N LYS A 57 -7.97 -0.82 21.59
CA LYS A 57 -6.99 -0.34 20.62
C LYS A 57 -7.62 0.42 19.45
N ALA A 58 -8.96 0.49 19.38
CA ALA A 58 -9.63 1.23 18.31
C ALA A 58 -9.19 2.70 18.31
N GLY A 59 -8.97 3.26 17.14
CA GLY A 59 -8.49 4.62 16.98
C GLY A 59 -7.03 4.86 17.36
N LYS A 60 -6.30 3.83 17.83
CA LYS A 60 -4.85 3.92 18.06
C LYS A 60 -4.10 3.66 16.76
N GLN A 61 -3.03 4.40 16.58
CA GLN A 61 -2.15 4.23 15.42
C GLN A 61 -1.22 3.04 15.64
N PHE A 62 -0.86 2.37 14.56
CA PHE A 62 0.10 1.25 14.61
C PHE A 62 1.51 1.71 14.93
N PHE A 63 1.90 2.87 14.40
CA PHE A 63 3.23 3.43 14.55
C PHE A 63 3.14 4.89 14.95
N ASP A 64 4.09 5.36 15.74
CA ASP A 64 4.17 6.77 16.16
C ASP A 64 4.32 7.72 14.97
N THR A 65 4.90 7.23 13.87
CA THR A 65 5.11 7.97 12.62
C THR A 65 3.85 8.21 11.80
N ASP A 66 2.75 7.49 12.08
CA ASP A 66 1.51 7.60 11.28
C ASP A 66 0.89 8.99 11.38
N LYS A 67 1.05 9.66 12.51
CA LYS A 67 0.53 11.03 12.73
C LYS A 67 1.11 12.06 11.81
N ASP A 68 2.41 11.93 11.55
CA ASP A 68 3.19 12.94 10.84
C ASP A 68 3.38 12.59 9.36
N PHE A 69 2.81 11.47 8.93
CA PHE A 69 2.89 11.07 7.52
C PHE A 69 2.12 12.04 6.63
N ARG A 70 2.83 12.61 5.67
CA ARG A 70 2.29 13.58 4.70
C ARG A 70 2.31 13.02 3.29
N PRO A 71 1.17 12.54 2.77
CA PRO A 71 1.10 11.95 1.44
C PRO A 71 1.65 12.83 0.32
N ALA A 72 1.46 14.15 0.39
CA ALA A 72 1.99 15.06 -0.62
C ALA A 72 3.51 15.12 -0.62
N GLU A 73 4.15 15.11 0.55
CA GLU A 73 5.60 15.08 0.70
C GLU A 73 6.17 13.74 0.23
N PHE A 74 5.51 12.64 0.61
CA PHE A 74 5.87 11.31 0.14
C PHE A 74 5.79 11.20 -1.39
N MET A 75 4.72 11.68 -2.01
CA MET A 75 4.60 11.67 -3.46
C MET A 75 5.64 12.55 -4.15
N HIS A 76 6.02 13.68 -3.54
CA HIS A 76 7.14 14.47 -4.02
C HIS A 76 8.44 13.66 -3.98
N PHE A 77 8.76 13.03 -2.85
CA PHE A 77 9.90 12.14 -2.71
C PHE A 77 9.91 11.06 -3.80
N CYS A 78 8.83 10.30 -3.96
CA CYS A 78 8.72 9.26 -4.98
C CYS A 78 8.96 9.80 -6.39
N SER A 79 8.42 10.97 -6.70
CA SER A 79 8.63 11.60 -8.02
C SER A 79 10.09 11.92 -8.32
N GLN A 80 10.87 12.27 -7.27
CA GLN A 80 12.31 12.51 -7.38
C GLN A 80 13.10 11.21 -7.51
N MET A 81 12.62 10.14 -6.87
CA MET A 81 13.31 8.84 -6.87
C MET A 81 13.04 8.01 -8.13
N LEU A 82 11.95 8.25 -8.83
CA LEU A 82 11.70 7.59 -10.11
C LEU A 82 12.69 8.07 -11.19
N VAL A 83 13.20 7.13 -12.00
CA VAL A 83 13.99 7.48 -13.18
C VAL A 83 13.15 8.31 -14.16
N LYS A 84 13.82 9.08 -15.03
CA LYS A 84 13.13 9.78 -16.11
C LYS A 84 12.50 8.78 -17.07
N GLU A 85 11.38 9.16 -17.66
CA GLU A 85 10.72 8.32 -18.65
C GLU A 85 11.63 8.10 -19.87
N PRO A 86 12.00 6.83 -20.19
CA PRO A 86 12.90 6.56 -21.30
C PRO A 86 12.21 6.75 -22.65
N LYS A 87 13.03 6.90 -23.70
CA LYS A 87 12.48 6.96 -25.08
C LYS A 87 11.87 5.65 -25.52
N GLU A 88 12.40 4.53 -25.05
CA GLU A 88 11.93 3.19 -25.42
C GLU A 88 10.58 2.86 -24.76
N LYS A 89 9.70 2.24 -25.56
CA LYS A 89 8.43 1.71 -25.06
C LYS A 89 8.68 0.55 -24.09
N GLY A 90 7.81 0.43 -23.07
CA GLY A 90 7.85 -0.69 -22.13
C GLY A 90 9.01 -0.63 -21.14
N LYS A 91 9.63 0.53 -20.95
CA LYS A 91 10.68 0.75 -19.94
C LYS A 91 10.38 1.93 -19.03
N ALA A 92 9.16 2.44 -19.05
CA ALA A 92 8.77 3.54 -18.19
C ALA A 92 8.79 3.11 -16.71
N PRO A 93 9.16 4.01 -15.80
CA PRO A 93 9.06 3.73 -14.37
C PRO A 93 7.60 3.74 -13.92
N CYS A 94 7.35 3.04 -12.82
CA CYS A 94 6.06 3.04 -12.16
C CYS A 94 6.21 2.93 -10.65
N MET A 95 5.11 3.11 -9.94
CA MET A 95 5.05 2.89 -8.51
C MET A 95 3.78 2.14 -8.13
N ILE A 96 3.87 1.34 -7.08
CA ILE A 96 2.74 0.67 -6.44
C ILE A 96 2.68 1.19 -5.01
N ILE A 97 1.52 1.70 -4.63
CA ILE A 97 1.26 2.17 -3.27
C ILE A 97 0.18 1.28 -2.67
N PHE A 98 0.50 0.61 -1.57
CA PHE A 98 -0.50 -0.04 -0.72
C PHE A 98 -1.08 1.02 0.20
N CYS A 99 -2.40 1.18 0.18
CA CYS A 99 -3.11 2.18 0.95
C CYS A 99 -4.58 1.79 1.12
N GLU A 100 -5.29 2.47 2.01
CA GLU A 100 -6.73 2.32 2.15
C GLU A 100 -7.48 2.70 0.87
N PHE A 101 -8.67 2.12 0.70
CA PHE A 101 -9.48 2.36 -0.50
C PHE A 101 -9.77 3.84 -0.74
N GLU A 102 -10.12 4.58 0.30
CA GLU A 102 -10.43 6.00 0.20
C GLU A 102 -9.19 6.85 -0.15
N ASP A 103 -8.03 6.47 0.35
CA ASP A 103 -6.77 7.18 0.09
C ASP A 103 -6.30 7.02 -1.36
N GLN A 104 -6.76 6.01 -2.09
CA GLN A 104 -6.41 5.85 -3.51
C GLN A 104 -6.77 7.10 -4.31
N PHE A 105 -7.93 7.70 -4.07
CA PHE A 105 -8.35 8.92 -4.77
C PHE A 105 -7.39 10.07 -4.52
N ARG A 106 -6.90 10.19 -3.30
CA ARG A 106 -5.91 11.19 -2.92
C ARG A 106 -4.58 10.96 -3.64
N TYR A 107 -4.10 9.71 -3.70
CA TYR A 107 -2.86 9.39 -4.41
C TYR A 107 -2.97 9.56 -5.92
N ILE A 108 -4.13 9.29 -6.52
CA ILE A 108 -4.40 9.58 -7.93
C ILE A 108 -4.25 11.08 -8.20
N GLU A 109 -4.90 11.92 -7.39
CA GLU A 109 -4.80 13.37 -7.56
C GLU A 109 -3.39 13.92 -7.30
N LEU A 110 -2.70 13.41 -6.31
CA LEU A 110 -1.30 13.77 -6.06
C LEU A 110 -0.38 13.29 -7.19
N GLY A 111 -0.61 12.09 -7.72
CA GLY A 111 0.15 11.53 -8.83
C GLY A 111 0.12 12.42 -10.08
N LYS A 112 -1.04 12.94 -10.41
CA LYS A 112 -1.21 13.87 -11.56
C LYS A 112 -0.29 15.09 -11.48
N ARG A 113 -0.02 15.61 -10.29
CA ARG A 113 0.90 16.74 -10.09
C ARG A 113 2.33 16.45 -10.52
N TYR A 114 2.70 15.17 -10.59
CA TYR A 114 4.01 14.67 -10.97
C TYR A 114 4.02 13.92 -12.30
N GLY A 115 2.95 14.07 -13.09
CA GLY A 115 2.81 13.43 -14.39
C GLY A 115 2.51 11.93 -14.34
N LEU A 116 2.12 11.38 -13.20
CA LEU A 116 1.62 10.02 -13.05
C LEU A 116 0.11 10.03 -13.35
N ASN A 117 -0.22 10.17 -14.62
CA ASN A 117 -1.59 10.44 -15.07
C ASN A 117 -2.44 9.18 -15.20
N ASN A 118 -1.80 8.02 -15.19
CA ASN A 118 -2.47 6.74 -15.40
C ASN A 118 -2.36 5.88 -14.15
N TYR A 119 -3.41 5.10 -13.89
CA TYR A 119 -3.46 4.22 -12.74
C TYR A 119 -4.22 2.94 -13.01
N ILE A 120 -3.89 1.92 -12.23
CA ILE A 120 -4.61 0.64 -12.16
C ILE A 120 -4.81 0.32 -10.69
N ASN A 121 -6.06 0.06 -10.30
CA ASN A 121 -6.36 -0.48 -8.98
C ASN A 121 -6.01 -1.96 -8.94
N LEU A 122 -5.25 -2.38 -7.92
CA LEU A 122 -4.91 -3.75 -7.63
C LEU A 122 -5.65 -4.16 -6.35
N VAL A 123 -6.24 -5.34 -6.34
CA VAL A 123 -6.97 -5.88 -5.20
C VAL A 123 -6.30 -7.18 -4.76
N PHE A 124 -5.95 -7.28 -3.49
CA PHE A 124 -5.38 -8.47 -2.89
C PHE A 124 -6.41 -9.07 -1.94
N ARG A 125 -7.04 -10.16 -2.37
CA ARG A 125 -8.06 -10.86 -1.61
C ARG A 125 -7.41 -11.86 -0.66
N LYS A 126 -7.56 -11.64 0.63
CA LYS A 126 -7.07 -12.52 1.68
C LYS A 126 -8.08 -13.66 1.92
N ASN A 127 -7.59 -14.82 2.28
CA ASN A 127 -8.42 -15.95 2.72
C ASN A 127 -8.82 -15.87 4.20
N PHE A 128 -8.56 -14.73 4.84
CA PHE A 128 -8.92 -14.44 6.22
C PHE A 128 -9.40 -12.99 6.34
N SER A 129 -10.14 -12.69 7.39
CA SER A 129 -10.56 -11.32 7.66
C SER A 129 -9.44 -10.55 8.34
N ALA A 130 -9.18 -9.35 7.85
CA ALA A 130 -8.17 -8.46 8.40
C ALA A 130 -8.78 -7.25 9.13
N GLN A 131 -10.02 -6.88 8.85
CA GLN A 131 -10.62 -5.65 9.34
C GLN A 131 -12.14 -5.74 9.47
N VAL A 132 -12.70 -5.14 10.50
CA VAL A 132 -14.15 -4.89 10.60
C VAL A 132 -14.49 -3.61 9.89
N LEU A 133 -15.28 -3.70 8.83
CA LEU A 133 -15.74 -2.52 8.09
C LEU A 133 -16.95 -1.88 8.77
N LYS A 134 -17.87 -2.71 9.26
CA LYS A 134 -19.06 -2.23 9.99
C LYS A 134 -19.57 -3.28 10.98
N ALA A 135 -19.22 -3.12 12.24
CA ALA A 135 -19.52 -4.10 13.28
C ALA A 135 -21.01 -4.42 13.42
N ASN A 136 -21.86 -3.39 13.50
CA ASN A 136 -23.31 -3.57 13.67
C ASN A 136 -23.98 -4.26 12.48
N MET A 137 -23.37 -4.18 11.28
CA MET A 137 -23.83 -4.87 10.08
C MET A 137 -23.13 -6.22 9.88
N LYS A 138 -22.14 -6.55 10.73
CA LYS A 138 -21.32 -7.76 10.63
C LYS A 138 -20.57 -7.85 9.28
N ILE A 139 -20.16 -6.71 8.75
CA ILE A 139 -19.38 -6.64 7.52
C ILE A 139 -17.91 -6.54 7.88
N VAL A 140 -17.13 -7.46 7.32
CA VAL A 140 -15.68 -7.54 7.50
C VAL A 140 -14.95 -7.42 6.17
N GLY A 141 -13.78 -6.79 6.19
CA GLY A 141 -12.91 -6.66 5.03
C GLY A 141 -11.92 -7.81 4.93
N ASN A 142 -11.75 -8.32 3.74
CA ASN A 142 -10.72 -9.30 3.43
C ASN A 142 -9.84 -8.89 2.24
N CYS A 143 -9.93 -7.63 1.84
CA CYS A 143 -9.14 -7.11 0.74
C CYS A 143 -8.12 -6.10 1.23
N GLU A 144 -6.96 -6.11 0.60
CA GLU A 144 -6.02 -5.00 0.59
C GLU A 144 -5.96 -4.39 -0.80
N TYR A 145 -5.63 -3.12 -0.85
CA TYR A 145 -5.65 -2.37 -2.09
C TYR A 145 -4.27 -1.86 -2.41
N GLY A 146 -3.88 -2.02 -3.66
CA GLY A 146 -2.69 -1.41 -4.23
C GLY A 146 -3.08 -0.50 -5.39
N LEU A 147 -2.40 0.60 -5.51
CA LEU A 147 -2.57 1.53 -6.60
C LEU A 147 -1.29 1.58 -7.42
N LEU A 148 -1.35 1.05 -8.65
CA LEU A 148 -0.27 1.21 -9.62
C LEU A 148 -0.41 2.56 -10.31
N LEU A 149 0.62 3.40 -10.21
CA LEU A 149 0.68 4.71 -10.86
C LEU A 149 1.81 4.74 -11.89
N TYR A 150 1.55 5.30 -13.06
CA TYR A 150 2.55 5.45 -14.12
C TYR A 150 2.28 6.68 -14.99
N ARG A 151 3.31 7.08 -15.76
CA ARG A 151 3.25 8.19 -16.67
C ARG A 151 2.60 7.79 -18.00
N ASP A 152 2.78 8.58 -19.04
CA ASP A 152 2.14 8.33 -20.35
C ASP A 152 2.65 7.07 -21.05
N LYS A 153 3.92 6.70 -20.81
CA LYS A 153 4.47 5.47 -21.37
C LYS A 153 4.28 4.28 -20.43
N LEU A 154 4.05 3.12 -21.03
CA LEU A 154 3.81 1.90 -20.30
C LEU A 154 5.08 1.38 -19.61
N PRO A 155 5.01 1.01 -18.34
CA PRO A 155 6.04 0.25 -17.68
C PRO A 155 6.13 -1.17 -18.26
N LYS A 156 7.25 -1.84 -18.04
CA LYS A 156 7.44 -3.22 -18.45
C LYS A 156 6.93 -4.15 -17.35
N PHE A 157 6.02 -5.02 -17.73
CA PHE A 157 5.59 -6.15 -16.91
C PHE A 157 6.05 -7.44 -17.56
N ASN A 158 6.59 -8.34 -16.75
CA ASN A 158 7.02 -9.66 -17.21
C ASN A 158 5.92 -10.68 -16.91
N ASN A 159 4.90 -10.69 -17.76
CA ASN A 159 3.75 -11.59 -17.68
C ASN A 159 3.70 -12.60 -18.83
N ASP A 160 4.84 -12.79 -19.53
CA ASP A 160 4.97 -13.69 -20.70
C ASP A 160 3.89 -13.46 -21.78
N GLY A 161 3.45 -12.21 -21.91
CA GLY A 161 2.40 -11.81 -22.86
C GLY A 161 0.98 -12.27 -22.48
N ARG A 162 0.79 -12.82 -21.28
CA ARG A 162 -0.54 -13.28 -20.82
C ARG A 162 -1.30 -12.13 -20.16
N MET A 163 -2.62 -12.16 -20.28
CA MET A 163 -3.50 -11.32 -19.49
C MET A 163 -3.46 -11.77 -18.03
N ILE A 164 -3.37 -10.82 -17.11
CA ILE A 164 -3.47 -11.07 -15.68
C ILE A 164 -4.64 -10.27 -15.11
N PHE A 165 -5.28 -10.83 -14.11
CA PHE A 165 -6.32 -10.11 -13.38
C PHE A 165 -5.68 -9.09 -12.44
N ASN A 166 -6.40 -8.01 -12.18
CA ASN A 166 -6.00 -7.02 -11.17
C ASN A 166 -6.46 -7.40 -9.75
N CYS A 167 -7.10 -8.55 -9.60
CA CYS A 167 -7.46 -9.14 -8.31
C CYS A 167 -6.62 -10.41 -8.11
N PHE A 168 -5.90 -10.45 -7.00
CA PHE A 168 -4.97 -11.53 -6.64
C PHE A 168 -5.46 -12.23 -5.38
N ASP A 169 -5.38 -13.56 -5.37
CA ASP A 169 -5.59 -14.33 -4.15
C ASP A 169 -4.33 -14.30 -3.29
N TRP A 170 -4.49 -13.85 -2.07
CA TRP A 170 -3.42 -13.78 -1.08
C TRP A 170 -3.67 -14.78 0.04
N VAL A 171 -2.90 -15.84 0.04
CA VAL A 171 -3.01 -16.92 1.02
C VAL A 171 -2.03 -16.66 2.15
N LEU A 172 -2.52 -16.84 3.39
CA LEU A 172 -1.66 -16.73 4.56
C LEU A 172 -0.55 -17.77 4.50
N ASP A 173 0.70 -17.32 4.55
CA ASP A 173 1.86 -18.18 4.71
C ASP A 173 2.00 -18.57 6.20
N ASN A 174 1.82 -19.86 6.47
CA ASN A 174 1.95 -20.42 7.81
C ASN A 174 3.34 -21.02 8.08
N GLU A 175 4.19 -21.09 7.06
CA GLU A 175 5.53 -21.71 7.15
C GLU A 175 6.62 -20.69 7.51
N THR A 176 6.46 -19.45 7.06
CA THR A 176 7.41 -18.38 7.38
C THR A 176 7.24 -17.91 8.83
N PRO A 177 8.33 -17.83 9.61
CA PRO A 177 8.27 -17.28 10.95
C PRO A 177 7.67 -15.86 10.96
N LYS A 178 6.69 -15.62 11.81
CA LYS A 178 6.14 -14.28 12.00
C LYS A 178 7.16 -13.39 12.66
N VAL A 179 7.61 -12.38 11.94
CA VAL A 179 8.62 -11.41 12.43
C VAL A 179 7.97 -10.29 13.23
N HIS A 180 6.64 -10.15 13.11
CA HIS A 180 5.85 -9.18 13.86
C HIS A 180 4.74 -9.90 14.64
N SER A 181 4.66 -9.60 15.91
CA SER A 181 3.59 -10.02 16.82
C SER A 181 2.44 -9.02 16.80
#